data_8697f10f20226403be90875eb1a82683
#
_entry.id   8697f10f20226403be90875eb1a82683
#
_cell.length_a   1.000
_cell.length_b   1.000
_cell.length_c   1.000
_cell.angle_alpha   90.00
_cell.angle_beta   90.00
_cell.angle_gamma   90.00
#
_symmetry.space_group_name_H-M   'P 1'
#
loop_
_entity.id
_entity.type
_entity.pdbx_description
1 polymer ?
#
loop_
_entity_poly.entity_id
_entity_poly.type
_entity_poly.pdbx_seq_one_letter_code
_entity_poly.pdbx_strand_id
1 'polypeptide(L)'
;KADSFGIYECPYPYKRVISPELLKWIASTGKFAFLKDTCCDLDILKAKCEAIKGTSLKIFNANAATLLESMRMGVAGYSGVMANFHSDLYAWLIENYQNPAEAERVEQMMAFLGATSMVECQVYPVNCKYHMNLMGVPMTLVTRTRKPDELTWNKVTAATPEQYPSSKIIEIDQFYACEQMFRKAFF
;
A
#
# COMPACT_ATOMS: atom_id res chain seq x y z
N LYS A 1 -22.09 17.22 11.64
CA LYS A 1 -21.76 17.53 10.23
C LYS A 1 -20.32 17.09 10.02
N ALA A 2 -20.04 16.40 8.90
CA ALA A 2 -18.65 16.12 8.54
C ALA A 2 -18.00 17.44 8.12
N ASP A 3 -16.86 17.78 8.72
CA ASP A 3 -16.16 19.04 8.43
C ASP A 3 -15.33 18.93 7.13
N SER A 4 -15.01 17.70 6.69
CA SER A 4 -14.29 17.44 5.45
C SER A 4 -14.57 16.03 4.92
N PHE A 5 -14.30 15.80 3.63
CA PHE A 5 -14.46 14.52 2.94
C PHE A 5 -13.11 13.96 2.50
N GLY A 6 -13.05 12.64 2.33
CA GLY A 6 -11.99 11.95 1.62
C GLY A 6 -12.50 11.36 0.32
N ILE A 7 -11.62 11.16 -0.64
CA ILE A 7 -11.92 10.53 -1.92
C ILE A 7 -11.08 9.26 -2.03
N TYR A 8 -11.68 8.22 -2.58
CA TYR A 8 -11.01 6.96 -2.88
C TYR A 8 -11.26 6.56 -4.33
N GLU A 9 -10.19 6.43 -5.09
CA GLU A 9 -10.22 5.81 -6.43
C GLU A 9 -10.36 4.30 -6.29
N CYS A 10 -11.57 3.85 -5.88
CA CYS A 10 -11.82 2.43 -5.63
C CYS A 10 -11.67 1.63 -6.93
N PRO A 11 -10.82 0.58 -6.98
CA PRO A 11 -10.63 -0.21 -8.20
C PRO A 11 -11.81 -1.12 -8.53
N TYR A 12 -12.73 -1.36 -7.60
CA TYR A 12 -13.88 -2.24 -7.74
C TYR A 12 -15.21 -1.51 -7.57
N PRO A 13 -16.27 -1.86 -8.34
CA PRO A 13 -16.24 -2.76 -9.50
C PRO A 13 -15.64 -2.11 -10.75
N TYR A 14 -15.47 -0.79 -10.77
CA TYR A 14 -14.92 -0.03 -11.90
C TYR A 14 -13.85 0.94 -11.42
N LYS A 15 -12.61 0.74 -11.83
CA LYS A 15 -11.53 1.68 -11.55
C LYS A 15 -11.76 2.99 -12.30
N ARG A 16 -11.92 4.08 -11.56
CA ARG A 16 -11.99 5.44 -12.11
C ARG A 16 -10.89 6.28 -11.49
N VAL A 17 -9.91 6.62 -12.32
CA VAL A 17 -8.83 7.51 -11.93
C VAL A 17 -9.30 8.96 -12.11
N ILE A 18 -9.12 9.78 -11.09
CA ILE A 18 -9.45 11.21 -11.12
C ILE A 18 -8.39 11.94 -11.96
N SER A 19 -8.82 12.73 -12.95
CA SER A 19 -7.87 13.53 -13.73
C SER A 19 -7.28 14.66 -12.89
N PRO A 20 -6.07 15.16 -13.21
CA PRO A 20 -5.47 16.30 -12.54
C PRO A 20 -6.38 17.54 -12.54
N GLU A 21 -7.11 17.80 -13.65
CA GLU A 21 -8.01 18.93 -13.80
C GLU A 21 -9.21 18.83 -12.84
N LEU A 22 -9.81 17.63 -12.76
CA LEU A 22 -10.91 17.39 -11.82
C LEU A 22 -10.41 17.50 -10.40
N LEU A 23 -9.22 16.96 -10.08
CA LEU A 23 -8.64 17.04 -8.75
C LEU A 23 -8.34 18.49 -8.35
N LYS A 24 -7.85 19.31 -9.28
CA LYS A 24 -7.64 20.75 -9.06
C LYS A 24 -8.94 21.45 -8.68
N TRP A 25 -10.03 21.16 -9.41
CA TRP A 25 -11.35 21.71 -9.06
C TRP A 25 -11.81 21.22 -7.67
N ILE A 26 -11.68 19.93 -7.38
CA ILE A 26 -12.02 19.36 -6.08
C ILE A 26 -11.25 20.08 -4.95
N ALA A 27 -9.95 20.26 -5.12
CA ALA A 27 -9.09 20.93 -4.15
C ALA A 27 -9.51 22.40 -3.93
N SER A 28 -9.93 23.11 -4.99
CA SER A 28 -10.38 24.49 -4.89
C SER A 28 -11.66 24.68 -4.05
N THR A 29 -12.44 23.61 -3.87
CA THR A 29 -13.67 23.67 -3.04
C THR A 29 -13.38 23.78 -1.54
N GLY A 30 -12.17 23.42 -1.10
CA GLY A 30 -11.78 23.35 0.31
C GLY A 30 -12.53 22.30 1.16
N LYS A 31 -13.38 21.48 0.53
CA LYS A 31 -14.22 20.48 1.22
C LYS A 31 -13.57 19.10 1.37
N PHE A 32 -12.45 18.87 0.69
CA PHE A 32 -11.81 17.56 0.67
C PHE A 32 -10.43 17.63 1.32
N ALA A 33 -10.19 16.73 2.29
CA ALA A 33 -8.93 16.65 3.03
C ALA A 33 -7.90 15.77 2.30
N PHE A 34 -8.36 14.70 1.64
CA PHE A 34 -7.43 13.77 1.00
C PHE A 34 -8.03 13.00 -0.18
N LEU A 35 -7.12 12.51 -1.02
CA LEU A 35 -7.35 11.51 -2.05
C LEU A 35 -6.52 10.26 -1.72
N LYS A 36 -7.16 9.07 -1.67
CA LYS A 36 -6.47 7.80 -1.80
C LYS A 36 -6.32 7.47 -3.28
N ASP A 37 -5.11 7.62 -3.77
CA ASP A 37 -4.74 7.39 -5.18
C ASP A 37 -4.46 5.91 -5.44
N THR A 38 -4.98 5.41 -6.56
CA THR A 38 -4.75 4.04 -7.03
C THR A 38 -4.35 3.99 -8.52
N CYS A 39 -3.91 5.11 -9.10
CA CYS A 39 -3.59 5.16 -10.53
C CYS A 39 -2.44 4.21 -10.90
N CYS A 40 -1.49 3.99 -9.98
CA CYS A 40 -0.27 3.18 -10.20
C CYS A 40 0.61 3.71 -11.33
N ASP A 41 0.55 5.00 -11.61
CA ASP A 41 1.28 5.69 -12.67
C ASP A 41 1.93 6.95 -12.09
N LEU A 42 3.26 7.02 -12.14
CA LEU A 42 4.01 8.12 -11.53
C LEU A 42 3.83 9.45 -12.27
N ASP A 43 3.63 9.43 -13.59
CA ASP A 43 3.43 10.66 -14.36
C ASP A 43 2.05 11.28 -14.06
N ILE A 44 1.02 10.44 -13.98
CA ILE A 44 -0.32 10.86 -13.56
C ILE A 44 -0.27 11.38 -12.12
N LEU A 45 0.41 10.67 -11.23
CA LEU A 45 0.52 11.05 -9.82
C LEU A 45 1.27 12.38 -9.64
N LYS A 46 2.35 12.59 -10.40
CA LYS A 46 3.09 13.86 -10.45
C LYS A 46 2.18 15.01 -10.90
N ALA A 47 1.43 14.80 -11.98
CA ALA A 47 0.48 15.80 -12.46
C ALA A 47 -0.60 16.14 -11.43
N LYS A 48 -1.08 15.14 -10.68
CA LYS A 48 -2.01 15.35 -9.56
C LYS A 48 -1.37 16.15 -8.42
N CYS A 49 -0.13 15.85 -8.04
CA CYS A 49 0.58 16.62 -7.01
C CYS A 49 0.74 18.10 -7.40
N GLU A 50 1.11 18.36 -8.65
CA GLU A 50 1.20 19.74 -9.16
C GLU A 50 -0.18 20.44 -9.19
N ALA A 51 -1.24 19.71 -9.56
CA ALA A 51 -2.59 20.26 -9.62
C ALA A 51 -3.14 20.74 -8.28
N ILE A 52 -2.70 20.13 -7.16
CA ILE A 52 -3.15 20.49 -5.80
C ILE A 52 -2.16 21.38 -5.04
N LYS A 53 -1.07 21.77 -5.67
CA LYS A 53 -0.03 22.58 -5.03
C LYS A 53 -0.60 23.87 -4.44
N GLY A 54 -0.26 24.15 -3.19
CA GLY A 54 -0.78 25.31 -2.45
C GLY A 54 -2.19 25.13 -1.86
N THR A 55 -2.78 23.95 -1.97
CA THR A 55 -4.06 23.62 -1.32
C THR A 55 -3.87 22.78 -0.07
N SER A 56 -4.93 22.57 0.71
CA SER A 56 -4.91 21.69 1.89
C SER A 56 -5.15 20.21 1.58
N LEU A 57 -5.56 19.88 0.35
CA LEU A 57 -5.81 18.51 -0.06
C LEU A 57 -4.50 17.70 -0.08
N LYS A 58 -4.53 16.48 0.46
CA LYS A 58 -3.38 15.58 0.49
C LYS A 58 -3.64 14.35 -0.37
N ILE A 59 -2.60 13.86 -1.05
CA ILE A 59 -2.66 12.60 -1.79
C ILE A 59 -1.95 11.52 -0.98
N PHE A 60 -2.56 10.34 -0.88
CA PHE A 60 -1.95 9.13 -0.31
C PHE A 60 -1.88 8.06 -1.39
N ASN A 61 -0.67 7.56 -1.66
CA ASN A 61 -0.44 6.51 -2.64
C ASN A 61 -0.88 5.16 -2.09
N ALA A 62 -1.60 4.36 -2.88
CA ALA A 62 -1.94 2.99 -2.52
C ALA A 62 -0.95 1.95 -3.06
N ASN A 63 -0.04 2.33 -3.96
CA ASN A 63 0.93 1.43 -4.57
C ASN A 63 2.24 1.43 -3.77
N ALA A 64 2.56 0.29 -3.14
CA ALA A 64 3.77 0.14 -2.35
C ALA A 64 5.04 0.25 -3.20
N ALA A 65 5.05 -0.29 -4.43
CA ALA A 65 6.24 -0.33 -5.27
C ALA A 65 6.72 1.05 -5.74
N THR A 66 5.84 2.06 -5.75
CA THR A 66 6.16 3.43 -6.18
C THR A 66 6.15 4.43 -5.02
N LEU A 67 6.09 3.96 -3.78
CA LEU A 67 5.86 4.83 -2.63
C LEU A 67 6.96 5.88 -2.47
N LEU A 68 8.23 5.47 -2.42
CA LEU A 68 9.35 6.39 -2.17
C LEU A 68 9.42 7.50 -3.23
N GLU A 69 9.31 7.15 -4.52
CA GLU A 69 9.32 8.12 -5.59
C GLU A 69 8.14 9.08 -5.51
N SER A 70 6.96 8.57 -5.19
CA SER A 70 5.76 9.40 -5.02
C SER A 70 5.87 10.37 -3.83
N MET A 71 6.50 9.94 -2.73
CA MET A 71 6.78 10.81 -1.58
C MET A 71 7.70 11.96 -1.98
N ARG A 72 8.72 11.69 -2.78
CA ARG A 72 9.63 12.71 -3.34
C ARG A 72 8.94 13.70 -4.28
N MET A 73 7.81 13.31 -4.87
CA MET A 73 6.95 14.17 -5.70
C MET A 73 5.95 15.01 -4.90
N GLY A 74 5.80 14.78 -3.58
CA GLY A 74 4.91 15.53 -2.72
C GLY A 74 3.64 14.78 -2.27
N VAL A 75 3.57 13.47 -2.50
CA VAL A 75 2.55 12.62 -1.89
C VAL A 75 2.72 12.60 -0.37
N ALA A 76 1.63 12.68 0.38
CA ALA A 76 1.65 12.84 1.82
C ALA A 76 1.91 11.55 2.61
N GLY A 77 1.79 10.40 1.97
CA GLY A 77 2.01 9.11 2.64
C GLY A 77 1.40 7.92 1.90
N TYR A 78 1.28 6.82 2.63
CA TYR A 78 0.82 5.54 2.11
C TYR A 78 -0.59 5.17 2.60
N SER A 79 -1.44 4.67 1.71
CA SER A 79 -2.77 4.14 2.03
C SER A 79 -3.04 2.84 1.27
N GLY A 80 -2.08 1.92 1.28
CA GLY A 80 -2.16 0.63 0.59
C GLY A 80 -2.48 -0.53 1.51
N VAL A 81 -2.79 -1.67 0.90
CA VAL A 81 -3.16 -2.91 1.59
C VAL A 81 -2.02 -3.43 2.46
N MET A 82 -0.77 -3.31 2.00
CA MET A 82 0.40 -3.83 2.73
C MET A 82 0.63 -3.14 4.08
N ALA A 83 0.05 -1.96 4.34
CA ALA A 83 0.07 -1.35 5.67
C ALA A 83 -0.65 -2.20 6.73
N ASN A 84 -1.50 -3.15 6.35
CA ASN A 84 -2.10 -4.10 7.27
C ASN A 84 -1.16 -5.26 7.67
N PHE A 85 -0.06 -5.45 6.95
CA PHE A 85 0.94 -6.48 7.26
C PHE A 85 2.06 -5.93 8.16
N HIS A 86 2.65 -4.79 7.78
CA HIS A 86 3.81 -4.21 8.46
C HIS A 86 3.77 -2.67 8.42
N SER A 87 2.77 -2.09 9.07
CA SER A 87 2.55 -0.64 9.13
C SER A 87 3.75 0.15 9.67
N ASP A 88 4.49 -0.43 10.58
CA ASP A 88 5.67 0.15 11.22
C ASP A 88 6.82 0.37 10.24
N LEU A 89 7.01 -0.54 9.27
CA LEU A 89 8.04 -0.37 8.23
C LEU A 89 7.68 0.78 7.28
N TYR A 90 6.39 0.93 6.93
CA TYR A 90 5.92 2.08 6.17
C TYR A 90 6.05 3.39 6.96
N ALA A 91 5.73 3.37 8.26
CA ALA A 91 5.90 4.54 9.11
C ALA A 91 7.37 4.97 9.16
N TRP A 92 8.29 4.02 9.39
CA TRP A 92 9.73 4.30 9.39
C TRP A 92 10.19 4.92 8.07
N LEU A 93 9.75 4.36 6.91
CA LEU A 93 10.09 4.92 5.60
C LEU A 93 9.61 6.37 5.45
N ILE A 94 8.35 6.63 5.83
CA ILE A 94 7.73 7.96 5.71
C ILE A 94 8.43 8.98 6.62
N GLU A 95 8.87 8.58 7.79
CA GLU A 95 9.58 9.46 8.73
C GLU A 95 11.02 9.76 8.29
N ASN A 96 11.66 8.85 7.56
CA ASN A 96 13.08 8.94 7.26
C ASN A 96 13.44 9.25 5.80
N TYR A 97 12.49 9.25 4.86
CA TYR A 97 12.77 9.37 3.41
C TYR A 97 13.52 10.65 3.01
N GLN A 98 13.49 11.69 3.83
CA GLN A 98 14.20 12.96 3.61
C GLN A 98 15.45 13.11 4.48
N ASN A 99 15.75 12.14 5.35
CA ASN A 99 16.91 12.19 6.22
C ASN A 99 18.17 11.73 5.46
N PRO A 100 19.15 12.62 5.19
CA PRO A 100 20.36 12.24 4.45
C PRO A 100 21.21 11.17 5.16
N ALA A 101 21.14 11.09 6.50
CA ALA A 101 21.88 10.08 7.27
C ALA A 101 21.29 8.66 7.08
N GLU A 102 20.04 8.56 6.67
CA GLU A 102 19.32 7.30 6.45
C GLU A 102 19.18 6.94 4.96
N ALA A 103 19.79 7.69 4.06
CA ALA A 103 19.54 7.56 2.61
C ALA A 103 19.69 6.13 2.08
N GLU A 104 20.76 5.42 2.46
CA GLU A 104 20.99 4.04 2.04
C GLU A 104 19.93 3.09 2.63
N ARG A 105 19.59 3.26 3.91
CA ARG A 105 18.58 2.44 4.59
C ARG A 105 17.19 2.70 4.03
N VAL A 106 16.90 3.92 3.60
CA VAL A 106 15.63 4.27 2.92
C VAL A 106 15.48 3.47 1.62
N GLU A 107 16.54 3.37 0.80
CA GLU A 107 16.51 2.57 -0.42
C GLU A 107 16.38 1.05 -0.12
N GLN A 108 17.06 0.55 0.90
CA GLN A 108 16.94 -0.84 1.35
C GLN A 108 15.52 -1.15 1.84
N MET A 109 14.93 -0.27 2.65
CA MET A 109 13.54 -0.40 3.11
C MET A 109 12.58 -0.40 1.92
N MET A 110 12.74 0.53 0.98
CA MET A 110 11.90 0.61 -0.20
C MET A 110 12.01 -0.63 -1.08
N ALA A 111 13.23 -1.16 -1.26
CA ALA A 111 13.45 -2.40 -2.01
C ALA A 111 12.71 -3.59 -1.38
N PHE A 112 12.77 -3.73 -0.05
CA PHE A 112 12.03 -4.75 0.68
C PHE A 112 10.51 -4.58 0.52
N LEU A 113 9.98 -3.38 0.78
CA LEU A 113 8.55 -3.09 0.69
C LEU A 113 8.01 -3.29 -0.74
N GLY A 114 8.78 -2.89 -1.75
CA GLY A 114 8.42 -3.09 -3.15
C GLY A 114 8.42 -4.57 -3.55
N ALA A 115 9.46 -5.32 -3.18
CA ALA A 115 9.57 -6.75 -3.50
C ALA A 115 8.45 -7.59 -2.85
N THR A 116 8.03 -7.21 -1.64
CA THR A 116 6.99 -7.94 -0.89
C THR A 116 5.57 -7.49 -1.21
N SER A 117 5.39 -6.41 -1.97
CA SER A 117 4.07 -5.81 -2.26
C SER A 117 3.08 -6.76 -2.94
N MET A 118 3.57 -7.74 -3.71
CA MET A 118 2.72 -8.72 -4.39
C MET A 118 1.94 -9.65 -3.44
N VAL A 119 2.33 -9.72 -2.16
CA VAL A 119 1.60 -10.48 -1.14
C VAL A 119 0.17 -9.97 -0.99
N GLU A 120 -0.07 -8.69 -1.17
CA GLU A 120 -1.42 -8.10 -1.09
C GLU A 120 -2.41 -8.65 -2.13
N CYS A 121 -1.90 -9.15 -3.25
CA CYS A 121 -2.72 -9.69 -4.33
C CYS A 121 -3.21 -11.12 -4.04
N GLN A 122 -2.73 -11.74 -2.96
CA GLN A 122 -2.95 -13.15 -2.66
C GLN A 122 -3.96 -13.30 -1.53
N VAL A 123 -5.18 -13.75 -1.86
CA VAL A 123 -6.26 -14.11 -0.89
C VAL A 123 -6.46 -13.09 0.26
N TYR A 124 -6.16 -11.82 0.01
CA TYR A 124 -6.44 -10.76 0.99
C TYR A 124 -7.97 -10.69 1.25
N PRO A 125 -8.40 -10.55 2.50
CA PRO A 125 -7.65 -10.27 3.71
C PRO A 125 -7.30 -11.51 4.58
N VAL A 126 -7.51 -12.75 4.11
CA VAL A 126 -7.20 -13.97 4.88
C VAL A 126 -5.70 -14.09 5.15
N ASN A 127 -4.87 -13.87 4.13
CA ASN A 127 -3.41 -13.90 4.24
C ASN A 127 -2.88 -12.87 5.25
N CYS A 128 -3.45 -11.68 5.26
CA CYS A 128 -3.08 -10.65 6.22
C CYS A 128 -3.41 -11.05 7.65
N LYS A 129 -4.61 -11.60 7.89
CA LYS A 129 -5.00 -12.08 9.22
C LYS A 129 -4.12 -13.23 9.70
N TYR A 130 -3.72 -14.13 8.79
CA TYR A 130 -2.78 -15.19 9.10
C TYR A 130 -1.40 -14.62 9.46
N HIS A 131 -0.89 -13.69 8.67
CA HIS A 131 0.36 -13.00 8.96
C HIS A 131 0.32 -12.29 10.33
N MET A 132 -0.76 -11.62 10.66
CA MET A 132 -0.94 -10.97 11.98
C MET A 132 -0.91 -11.98 13.13
N ASN A 133 -1.45 -13.19 12.93
CA ASN A 133 -1.32 -14.26 13.93
C ASN A 133 0.15 -14.67 14.14
N LEU A 134 0.94 -14.78 13.07
CA LEU A 134 2.38 -15.04 13.16
C LEU A 134 3.14 -13.92 13.88
N MET A 135 2.66 -12.68 13.74
CA MET A 135 3.18 -11.51 14.46
C MET A 135 2.71 -11.42 15.92
N GLY A 136 1.94 -12.40 16.41
CA GLY A 136 1.45 -12.45 17.79
C GLY A 136 0.16 -11.66 18.03
N VAL A 137 -0.52 -11.20 17.00
CA VAL A 137 -1.83 -10.53 17.09
C VAL A 137 -2.93 -11.55 16.79
N PRO A 138 -3.63 -12.09 17.79
CA PRO A 138 -4.61 -13.16 17.58
C PRO A 138 -5.81 -12.66 16.79
N MET A 139 -6.07 -13.28 15.65
CA MET A 139 -7.20 -12.97 14.77
C MET A 139 -7.85 -14.24 14.23
N THR A 140 -9.17 -14.24 14.09
CA THR A 140 -9.86 -15.26 13.31
C THR A 140 -9.65 -15.03 11.82
N LEU A 141 -9.51 -16.10 11.02
CA LEU A 141 -9.34 -16.00 9.59
C LEU A 141 -10.65 -15.72 8.82
N VAL A 142 -11.76 -15.58 9.54
CA VAL A 142 -13.07 -15.29 8.94
C VAL A 142 -13.05 -13.91 8.27
N THR A 143 -13.49 -13.86 7.03
CA THR A 143 -13.63 -12.63 6.24
C THR A 143 -14.97 -12.63 5.50
N ARG A 144 -15.41 -11.46 5.01
CA ARG A 144 -16.66 -11.33 4.23
C ARG A 144 -16.47 -11.64 2.75
N THR A 145 -15.23 -11.59 2.25
CA THR A 145 -14.93 -11.62 0.81
C THR A 145 -14.19 -12.87 0.36
N ARG A 146 -13.52 -13.56 1.28
CA ARG A 146 -12.71 -14.74 1.00
C ARG A 146 -12.94 -15.80 2.07
N LYS A 147 -12.72 -17.08 1.71
CA LYS A 147 -12.82 -18.19 2.64
C LYS A 147 -11.43 -18.53 3.21
N PRO A 148 -11.35 -18.94 4.49
CA PRO A 148 -10.08 -19.35 5.09
C PRO A 148 -9.40 -20.53 4.41
N ASP A 149 -10.15 -21.43 3.81
CA ASP A 149 -9.65 -22.60 3.06
C ASP A 149 -9.03 -22.25 1.70
N GLU A 150 -9.19 -21.03 1.22
CA GLU A 150 -8.40 -20.50 0.10
C GLU A 150 -6.92 -20.31 0.46
N LEU A 151 -6.59 -20.24 1.75
CA LEU A 151 -5.24 -20.25 2.29
C LEU A 151 -4.88 -21.69 2.69
N THR A 152 -4.21 -22.41 1.82
CA THR A 152 -3.82 -23.81 2.08
C THR A 152 -2.37 -23.90 2.53
N TRP A 153 -2.14 -24.39 3.75
CA TRP A 153 -0.81 -24.71 4.26
C TRP A 153 0.25 -23.64 3.96
N ASN A 154 -0.08 -22.37 4.32
CA ASN A 154 0.82 -21.24 4.12
C ASN A 154 0.98 -20.82 2.65
N LYS A 155 0.33 -21.53 1.72
CA LYS A 155 0.29 -21.16 0.31
C LYS A 155 -0.95 -20.36 0.02
N VAL A 156 -0.74 -19.26 -0.63
CA VAL A 156 -1.83 -18.48 -1.16
C VAL A 156 -2.11 -18.99 -2.56
N THR A 157 -3.28 -19.58 -2.74
CA THR A 157 -3.75 -19.91 -4.08
C THR A 157 -4.13 -18.63 -4.80
N ALA A 158 -3.55 -18.38 -5.95
CA ALA A 158 -3.96 -17.29 -6.81
C ALA A 158 -5.46 -17.40 -7.11
N ALA A 159 -6.13 -16.29 -7.16
CA ALA A 159 -7.56 -16.24 -7.45
C ALA A 159 -7.89 -16.88 -8.83
N THR A 160 -6.94 -16.80 -9.78
CA THR A 160 -6.95 -17.61 -11.00
C THR A 160 -5.50 -17.91 -11.40
N PRO A 161 -5.22 -19.13 -11.93
CA PRO A 161 -3.89 -19.50 -12.46
C PRO A 161 -3.40 -18.58 -13.58
N GLU A 162 -4.32 -17.90 -14.25
CA GLU A 162 -4.05 -16.99 -15.36
C GLU A 162 -3.54 -15.62 -14.90
N GLN A 163 -3.99 -15.15 -13.74
CA GLN A 163 -3.55 -13.86 -13.15
C GLN A 163 -2.19 -13.98 -12.46
N TYR A 164 -1.91 -15.13 -11.83
CA TYR A 164 -0.68 -15.34 -11.08
C TYR A 164 -0.16 -16.75 -11.36
N PRO A 165 0.83 -16.90 -12.26
CA PRO A 165 1.51 -18.17 -12.47
C PRO A 165 2.00 -18.74 -11.13
N SER A 166 1.95 -20.05 -10.95
CA SER A 166 2.34 -20.75 -9.72
C SER A 166 3.74 -20.37 -9.20
N SER A 167 4.64 -20.00 -10.11
CA SER A 167 5.98 -19.49 -9.80
C SER A 167 6.01 -18.14 -9.06
N LYS A 168 4.86 -17.45 -8.95
CA LYS A 168 4.73 -16.15 -8.24
C LYS A 168 3.94 -16.26 -6.96
N ILE A 169 3.58 -17.45 -6.51
CA ILE A 169 2.91 -17.65 -5.23
C ILE A 169 3.97 -17.57 -4.12
N ILE A 170 3.75 -16.67 -3.18
CA ILE A 170 4.59 -16.51 -2.00
C ILE A 170 3.89 -17.23 -0.83
N GLU A 171 4.59 -18.17 -0.20
CA GLU A 171 4.10 -18.78 1.03
C GLU A 171 4.15 -17.75 2.17
N ILE A 172 3.06 -17.60 2.92
CA ILE A 172 2.98 -16.57 3.95
C ILE A 172 3.98 -16.83 5.08
N ASP A 173 4.26 -18.08 5.43
CA ASP A 173 5.32 -18.40 6.40
C ASP A 173 6.71 -18.00 5.89
N GLN A 174 6.98 -18.20 4.58
CA GLN A 174 8.22 -17.76 3.98
C GLN A 174 8.32 -16.24 3.94
N PHE A 175 7.22 -15.57 3.58
CA PHE A 175 7.15 -14.11 3.66
C PHE A 175 7.44 -13.61 5.07
N TYR A 176 6.78 -14.18 6.08
CA TYR A 176 7.01 -13.85 7.48
C TYR A 176 8.47 -14.08 7.89
N ALA A 177 9.05 -15.25 7.54
CA ALA A 177 10.45 -15.54 7.83
C ALA A 177 11.41 -14.52 7.18
N CYS A 178 11.20 -14.18 5.91
CA CYS A 178 11.98 -13.15 5.22
C CYS A 178 11.83 -11.78 5.90
N GLU A 179 10.63 -11.41 6.32
CA GLU A 179 10.39 -10.17 7.03
C GLU A 179 11.15 -10.14 8.38
N GLN A 180 11.12 -11.25 9.16
CA GLN A 180 11.85 -11.31 10.41
C GLN A 180 13.38 -11.23 10.20
N MET A 181 13.90 -11.84 9.15
CA MET A 181 15.32 -11.73 8.77
C MET A 181 15.67 -10.28 8.39
N PHE A 182 14.83 -9.65 7.60
CA PHE A 182 15.01 -8.24 7.22
C PHE A 182 14.99 -7.34 8.45
N ARG A 183 14.00 -7.47 9.33
CA ARG A 183 13.89 -6.69 10.56
C ARG A 183 15.14 -6.82 11.43
N LYS A 184 15.60 -8.05 11.64
CA LYS A 184 16.80 -8.33 12.44
C LYS A 184 18.08 -7.70 11.85
N ALA A 185 18.19 -7.63 10.54
CA ALA A 185 19.34 -7.03 9.86
C ALA A 185 19.24 -5.50 9.77
N PHE A 186 18.02 -4.98 9.75
CA PHE A 186 17.75 -3.56 9.53
C PHE A 186 17.72 -2.74 10.82
N PHE A 187 17.14 -3.29 11.89
CA PHE A 187 17.05 -2.67 13.23
C PHE A 187 18.04 -3.27 14.23
#